data_b09dd7931b2b0233c5859133c6219b3f
#
_entry.id   b09dd7931b2b0233c5859133c6219b3f
#
_cell.length_a   1.000
_cell.length_b   1.000
_cell.length_c   1.000
_cell.angle_alpha   90.00
_cell.angle_beta   90.00
_cell.angle_gamma   90.00
#
_symmetry.space_group_name_H-M   'P 1'
#
loop_
_entity.id
_entity.type
_entity.pdbx_description
1 polymer ?
#
loop_
_entity_poly.entity_id
_entity_poly.type
_entity_poly.pdbx_seq_one_letter_code
_entity_poly.pdbx_strand_id
1 'polypeptide(L)'
;ECEMKKTTFSLALFGALLAFGSQLAQAAAPDWSKVPKRTVQVFHAGVTPVEWVMKKSEHSGRTGVNKGESCVGCHEEKGNLNFDMKRLASKELEPKGAPKTMSFPVTIQSAYDKENAYVRLTFKAPAGAFDPVDKENEVKVAMMFANADVPKGDQVGCWATCHGDARTMPGADDKKTKYTKSGAYELMQWKSAAGAKAVDGSVTDKRNMEGGTANVQVEGGKSGDTYTVTFTRKLSGALAEGKAVPFGVAVHADHATGRFHHVSMGYTMGFGVDADVKSAKQ
;
A
#
# COMPACT_ATOMS: atom_id res chain seq x y z
N GLU A 1 -72.61 46.23 -30.93
CA GLU A 1 -71.33 45.64 -31.29
C GLU A 1 -70.85 44.86 -30.08
N CYS A 2 -70.86 43.56 -30.17
CA CYS A 2 -70.52 42.65 -29.11
C CYS A 2 -69.31 41.84 -29.56
N GLU A 3 -68.16 42.13 -29.00
CA GLU A 3 -66.89 41.35 -29.25
C GLU A 3 -66.82 40.11 -28.38
N MET A 4 -66.81 38.97 -29.03
CA MET A 4 -66.63 37.67 -28.42
C MET A 4 -65.13 37.40 -28.23
N LYS A 5 -64.64 37.37 -26.98
CA LYS A 5 -63.32 36.94 -26.64
C LYS A 5 -63.21 35.41 -26.72
N LYS A 6 -62.37 34.92 -27.61
CA LYS A 6 -61.98 33.48 -27.69
C LYS A 6 -60.94 33.16 -26.65
N THR A 7 -61.29 32.29 -25.71
CA THR A 7 -60.41 31.75 -24.72
C THR A 7 -59.72 30.51 -25.29
N THR A 8 -58.45 30.58 -25.51
CA THR A 8 -57.63 29.44 -25.96
C THR A 8 -57.17 28.67 -24.71
N PHE A 9 -57.62 27.45 -24.54
CA PHE A 9 -57.10 26.51 -23.54
C PHE A 9 -55.82 25.89 -24.06
N SER A 10 -54.68 26.24 -23.45
CA SER A 10 -53.42 25.54 -23.67
C SER A 10 -53.30 24.35 -22.73
N LEU A 11 -53.38 23.17 -23.29
CA LEU A 11 -53.12 21.91 -22.56
C LEU A 11 -51.58 21.77 -22.39
N ALA A 12 -51.07 22.04 -21.20
CA ALA A 12 -49.68 21.77 -20.83
C ALA A 12 -49.54 20.30 -20.48
N LEU A 13 -48.96 19.54 -21.40
CA LEU A 13 -48.58 18.14 -21.18
C LEU A 13 -47.31 18.09 -20.30
N PHE A 14 -47.47 17.83 -19.01
CA PHE A 14 -46.35 17.60 -18.10
C PHE A 14 -45.81 16.19 -18.35
N GLY A 15 -44.76 16.09 -19.14
CA GLY A 15 -43.96 14.87 -19.28
C GLY A 15 -43.10 14.67 -18.05
N ALA A 16 -43.52 13.78 -17.14
CA ALA A 16 -42.67 13.31 -16.04
C ALA A 16 -41.56 12.42 -16.62
N LEU A 17 -40.36 12.95 -16.82
CA LEU A 17 -39.16 12.16 -17.03
C LEU A 17 -38.82 11.47 -15.70
N LEU A 18 -39.18 10.20 -15.61
CA LEU A 18 -38.64 9.30 -14.59
C LEU A 18 -37.14 9.07 -14.91
N ALA A 19 -36.28 9.88 -14.32
CA ALA A 19 -34.86 9.62 -14.26
C ALA A 19 -34.65 8.37 -13.38
N PHE A 20 -34.60 7.20 -14.00
CA PHE A 20 -34.05 6.02 -13.38
C PHE A 20 -32.55 6.28 -13.18
N GLY A 21 -32.22 6.96 -12.08
CA GLY A 21 -30.87 6.96 -11.55
C GLY A 21 -30.53 5.52 -11.16
N SER A 22 -29.69 4.86 -11.95
CA SER A 22 -29.05 3.63 -11.54
C SER A 22 -28.25 3.95 -10.28
N GLN A 23 -28.83 3.74 -9.11
CA GLN A 23 -28.07 3.63 -7.88
C GLN A 23 -27.22 2.37 -8.07
N LEU A 24 -25.96 2.57 -8.47
CA LEU A 24 -24.94 1.55 -8.28
C LEU A 24 -25.02 1.17 -6.82
N ALA A 25 -25.49 -0.03 -6.54
CA ALA A 25 -25.50 -0.58 -5.19
C ALA A 25 -24.05 -0.53 -4.72
N GLN A 26 -23.73 0.46 -3.89
CA GLN A 26 -22.44 0.56 -3.25
C GLN A 26 -22.37 -0.65 -2.32
N ALA A 27 -21.46 -1.58 -2.61
CA ALA A 27 -21.27 -2.76 -1.78
C ALA A 27 -21.11 -2.29 -0.33
N ALA A 28 -21.85 -2.89 0.59
CA ALA A 28 -21.80 -2.50 1.99
C ALA A 28 -20.37 -2.67 2.50
N ALA A 29 -19.85 -1.64 3.18
CA ALA A 29 -18.52 -1.71 3.77
C ALA A 29 -18.44 -2.90 4.74
N PRO A 30 -17.29 -3.62 4.80
CA PRO A 30 -17.12 -4.74 5.72
C PRO A 30 -17.38 -4.37 7.18
N ASP A 31 -17.97 -5.29 7.96
CA ASP A 31 -17.99 -5.17 9.41
C ASP A 31 -16.61 -5.46 9.98
N TRP A 32 -15.80 -4.42 10.11
CA TRP A 32 -14.42 -4.50 10.53
C TRP A 32 -14.21 -5.08 11.93
N SER A 33 -15.25 -5.12 12.77
CA SER A 33 -15.17 -5.74 14.09
C SER A 33 -14.99 -7.25 14.00
N LYS A 34 -15.46 -7.85 12.90
CA LYS A 34 -15.41 -9.30 12.63
C LYS A 34 -14.23 -9.70 11.75
N VAL A 35 -13.53 -8.74 11.15
CA VAL A 35 -12.39 -9.03 10.28
C VAL A 35 -11.13 -9.25 11.13
N PRO A 36 -10.41 -10.37 10.96
CA PRO A 36 -9.18 -10.64 11.69
C PRO A 36 -8.15 -9.52 11.53
N LYS A 37 -7.42 -9.26 12.61
CA LYS A 37 -6.35 -8.26 12.65
C LYS A 37 -4.99 -8.95 12.58
N ARG A 38 -4.10 -8.42 11.75
CA ARG A 38 -2.68 -8.78 11.74
C ARG A 38 -1.84 -7.52 11.95
N THR A 39 -0.99 -7.51 12.94
CA THR A 39 -0.02 -6.44 13.13
C THR A 39 1.27 -6.79 12.41
N VAL A 40 1.77 -5.88 11.60
CA VAL A 40 3.07 -5.96 10.94
C VAL A 40 3.91 -4.78 11.38
N GLN A 41 5.23 -4.95 11.39
CA GLN A 41 6.15 -3.87 11.68
C GLN A 41 6.64 -3.24 10.38
N VAL A 42 6.58 -1.92 10.30
CA VAL A 42 7.27 -1.16 9.27
C VAL A 42 8.55 -0.56 9.88
N PHE A 43 9.62 -0.52 9.10
CA PHE A 43 10.93 -0.06 9.56
C PHE A 43 11.61 0.83 8.53
N HIS A 44 12.48 1.72 8.99
CA HIS A 44 13.24 2.58 8.11
C HIS A 44 14.45 1.82 7.55
N ALA A 45 14.36 1.44 6.29
CA ALA A 45 15.49 0.83 5.57
C ALA A 45 16.42 1.90 4.96
N GLY A 46 15.94 3.12 4.81
CA GLY A 46 16.66 4.20 4.12
C GLY A 46 17.03 3.81 2.69
N VAL A 47 18.28 4.04 2.33
CA VAL A 47 18.86 3.59 1.06
C VAL A 47 19.74 2.34 1.24
N THR A 48 19.65 1.64 2.37
CA THR A 48 20.35 0.37 2.59
C THR A 48 19.83 -0.68 1.61
N PRO A 49 20.66 -1.19 0.70
CA PRO A 49 20.20 -2.11 -0.32
C PRO A 49 19.98 -3.52 0.24
N VAL A 50 18.96 -4.20 -0.23
CA VAL A 50 18.69 -5.59 0.17
C VAL A 50 19.81 -6.54 -0.24
N GLU A 51 20.57 -6.23 -1.27
CA GLU A 51 21.74 -6.97 -1.72
C GLU A 51 22.82 -7.11 -0.64
N TRP A 52 22.84 -6.17 0.30
CA TRP A 52 23.75 -6.28 1.45
C TRP A 52 23.41 -7.50 2.31
N VAL A 53 22.13 -7.75 2.63
CA VAL A 53 21.72 -8.95 3.40
C VAL A 53 21.93 -10.24 2.61
N MET A 54 22.08 -10.16 1.30
CA MET A 54 22.39 -11.31 0.45
C MET A 54 23.89 -11.64 0.39
N LYS A 55 24.77 -10.87 1.05
CA LYS A 55 26.18 -11.20 1.18
C LYS A 55 26.38 -12.17 2.35
N LYS A 56 27.07 -13.29 2.11
CA LYS A 56 27.32 -14.32 3.13
C LYS A 56 28.04 -13.78 4.37
N SER A 57 28.99 -12.83 4.18
CA SER A 57 29.74 -12.19 5.25
C SER A 57 28.88 -11.28 6.13
N GLU A 58 27.78 -10.81 5.64
CA GLU A 58 26.95 -9.82 6.32
C GLU A 58 25.71 -10.44 6.99
N HIS A 59 25.20 -11.52 6.42
CA HIS A 59 23.96 -12.13 6.86
C HIS A 59 24.02 -13.66 6.79
N SER A 60 24.13 -14.30 7.95
CA SER A 60 24.21 -15.77 8.06
C SER A 60 22.97 -16.48 7.51
N GLY A 61 21.79 -15.86 7.64
CA GLY A 61 20.51 -16.37 7.12
C GLY A 61 20.36 -16.38 5.60
N ARG A 62 21.33 -15.84 4.84
CA ARG A 62 21.30 -15.83 3.37
C ARG A 62 20.95 -17.17 2.74
N THR A 63 21.46 -18.26 3.32
CA THR A 63 21.20 -19.59 2.78
C THR A 63 19.73 -19.97 2.87
N GLY A 64 19.07 -19.66 3.99
CA GLY A 64 17.62 -19.83 4.16
C GLY A 64 16.82 -18.98 3.16
N VAL A 65 17.16 -17.70 3.05
CA VAL A 65 16.52 -16.78 2.08
C VAL A 65 16.64 -17.31 0.64
N ASN A 66 17.80 -17.84 0.26
CA ASN A 66 17.99 -18.43 -1.07
C ASN A 66 17.18 -19.72 -1.28
N LYS A 67 16.80 -20.40 -0.22
CA LYS A 67 15.93 -21.58 -0.24
C LYS A 67 14.44 -21.24 -0.13
N GLY A 68 14.08 -19.97 -0.07
CA GLY A 68 12.71 -19.50 0.01
C GLY A 68 12.18 -19.24 1.42
N GLU A 69 13.02 -19.30 2.45
CA GLU A 69 12.61 -18.93 3.81
C GLU A 69 12.26 -17.44 3.85
N SER A 70 11.13 -17.10 4.51
CA SER A 70 10.69 -15.73 4.62
C SER A 70 11.51 -14.94 5.64
N CYS A 71 11.72 -13.65 5.38
CA CYS A 71 12.39 -12.75 6.33
C CYS A 71 11.62 -12.68 7.66
N VAL A 72 10.30 -12.60 7.60
CA VAL A 72 9.45 -12.55 8.79
C VAL A 72 9.49 -13.84 9.61
N GLY A 73 9.67 -14.99 8.97
CA GLY A 73 9.81 -16.28 9.67
C GLY A 73 11.02 -16.34 10.59
N CYS A 74 12.10 -15.60 10.26
CA CYS A 74 13.29 -15.50 11.10
C CYS A 74 13.31 -14.25 11.97
N HIS A 75 12.74 -13.13 11.50
CA HIS A 75 12.95 -11.81 12.10
C HIS A 75 11.73 -11.22 12.80
N GLU A 76 10.57 -11.84 12.73
CA GLU A 76 9.42 -11.41 13.49
C GLU A 76 9.16 -12.33 14.68
N GLU A 77 9.11 -11.77 15.87
CA GLU A 77 8.74 -12.48 17.08
C GLU A 77 7.63 -11.73 17.80
N LYS A 78 6.48 -12.38 18.00
CA LYS A 78 5.31 -11.80 18.68
C LYS A 78 4.88 -10.42 18.11
N GLY A 79 5.01 -10.26 16.78
CA GLY A 79 4.64 -9.00 16.10
C GLY A 79 5.70 -7.90 16.18
N ASN A 80 6.89 -8.18 16.71
CA ASN A 80 8.01 -7.24 16.74
C ASN A 80 9.16 -7.75 15.88
N LEU A 81 9.95 -6.81 15.33
CA LEU A 81 11.17 -7.15 14.60
C LEU A 81 12.33 -7.38 15.57
N ASN A 82 13.06 -8.47 15.37
CA ASN A 82 14.19 -8.89 16.19
C ASN A 82 15.55 -8.75 15.48
N PHE A 83 15.74 -7.72 14.65
CA PHE A 83 17.03 -7.45 14.03
C PHE A 83 17.63 -6.12 14.51
N ASP A 84 18.97 -6.01 14.35
CA ASP A 84 19.71 -4.83 14.78
C ASP A 84 19.50 -3.66 13.83
N MET A 85 18.59 -2.76 14.21
CA MET A 85 18.27 -1.54 13.46
C MET A 85 19.47 -0.61 13.34
N LYS A 86 20.37 -0.57 14.34
CA LYS A 86 21.58 0.27 14.28
C LYS A 86 22.54 -0.26 13.22
N ARG A 87 22.69 -1.58 13.16
CA ARG A 87 23.52 -2.21 12.14
C ARG A 87 22.93 -1.99 10.75
N LEU A 88 21.61 -2.11 10.58
CA LEU A 88 20.92 -1.80 9.33
C LEU A 88 21.20 -0.35 8.92
N ALA A 89 20.96 0.61 9.81
CA ALA A 89 21.20 2.02 9.55
C ALA A 89 22.67 2.33 9.23
N SER A 90 23.63 1.62 9.82
CA SER A 90 25.05 1.79 9.53
C SER A 90 25.46 1.38 8.11
N LYS A 91 24.61 0.65 7.41
CA LYS A 91 24.82 0.20 6.02
C LYS A 91 24.12 1.09 5.00
N GLU A 92 23.42 2.09 5.49
CA GLU A 92 22.77 3.08 4.62
C GLU A 92 23.83 3.91 3.86
N LEU A 93 23.63 4.07 2.56
CA LEU A 93 24.55 4.82 1.69
C LEU A 93 24.49 6.33 1.94
N GLU A 94 23.34 6.81 2.44
CA GLU A 94 23.12 8.22 2.81
C GLU A 94 22.50 8.29 4.20
N PRO A 95 23.28 8.13 5.28
CA PRO A 95 22.73 8.00 6.63
C PRO A 95 22.11 9.29 7.19
N LYS A 96 22.29 10.45 6.53
CA LYS A 96 21.73 11.71 7.00
C LYS A 96 20.21 11.70 6.94
N GLY A 97 19.56 12.12 8.02
CA GLY A 97 18.11 12.25 8.11
C GLY A 97 17.37 10.97 8.44
N ALA A 98 18.04 9.96 9.00
CA ALA A 98 17.35 8.79 9.54
C ALA A 98 16.31 9.21 10.61
N PRO A 99 15.12 8.57 10.63
CA PRO A 99 14.09 8.91 11.62
C PRO A 99 14.52 8.53 13.03
N LYS A 100 14.02 9.27 14.03
CA LYS A 100 14.22 8.91 15.44
C LYS A 100 13.54 7.58 15.78
N THR A 101 12.36 7.34 15.19
CA THR A 101 11.63 6.09 15.33
C THR A 101 11.98 5.18 14.16
N MET A 102 12.73 4.12 14.41
CA MET A 102 13.21 3.22 13.38
C MET A 102 12.17 2.20 12.93
N SER A 103 11.19 1.89 13.77
CA SER A 103 10.08 0.99 13.43
C SER A 103 8.84 1.31 14.25
N PHE A 104 7.67 0.97 13.69
CA PHE A 104 6.40 1.06 14.39
C PHE A 104 5.38 0.07 13.81
N PRO A 105 4.35 -0.31 14.59
CA PRO A 105 3.35 -1.26 14.17
C PRO A 105 2.30 -0.64 13.23
N VAL A 106 1.87 -1.44 12.25
CA VAL A 106 0.68 -1.19 11.42
C VAL A 106 -0.25 -2.38 11.54
N THR A 107 -1.49 -2.14 11.94
CA THR A 107 -2.52 -3.17 11.96
C THR A 107 -3.19 -3.25 10.60
N ILE A 108 -3.28 -4.45 10.04
CA ILE A 108 -3.89 -4.73 8.75
C ILE A 108 -5.10 -5.64 8.96
N GLN A 109 -6.20 -5.29 8.29
CA GLN A 109 -7.40 -6.11 8.16
C GLN A 109 -7.74 -6.21 6.68
N SER A 110 -8.15 -7.38 6.21
CA SER A 110 -8.56 -7.58 4.83
C SER A 110 -9.89 -8.32 4.76
N ALA A 111 -10.73 -7.90 3.83
CA ALA A 111 -12.00 -8.54 3.52
C ALA A 111 -12.22 -8.54 2.01
N TYR A 112 -13.15 -9.35 1.52
CA TYR A 112 -13.53 -9.36 0.11
C TYR A 112 -14.95 -9.88 -0.08
N ASP A 113 -15.57 -9.45 -1.16
CA ASP A 113 -16.81 -9.97 -1.69
C ASP A 113 -16.60 -10.53 -3.12
N LYS A 114 -17.66 -10.69 -3.90
CA LYS A 114 -17.57 -11.23 -5.27
C LYS A 114 -16.85 -10.29 -6.25
N GLU A 115 -16.79 -8.98 -5.96
CA GLU A 115 -16.34 -7.96 -6.89
C GLU A 115 -15.12 -7.21 -6.36
N ASN A 116 -15.06 -7.00 -5.04
CA ASN A 116 -14.10 -6.10 -4.42
C ASN A 116 -13.26 -6.78 -3.34
N ALA A 117 -12.04 -6.29 -3.23
CA ALA A 117 -11.16 -6.49 -2.08
C ALA A 117 -11.08 -5.20 -1.27
N TYR A 118 -11.09 -5.33 0.03
CA TYR A 118 -11.03 -4.24 1.01
C TYR A 118 -9.82 -4.47 1.90
N VAL A 119 -8.99 -3.44 2.05
CA VAL A 119 -7.83 -3.50 2.96
C VAL A 119 -7.83 -2.27 3.85
N ARG A 120 -7.87 -2.48 5.16
CA ARG A 120 -7.81 -1.42 6.16
C ARG A 120 -6.49 -1.47 6.88
N LEU A 121 -5.82 -0.31 6.97
CA LEU A 121 -4.64 -0.10 7.77
C LEU A 121 -4.95 0.86 8.92
N THR A 122 -4.47 0.52 10.11
CA THR A 122 -4.61 1.37 11.30
C THR A 122 -3.25 1.48 11.98
N PHE A 123 -2.79 2.70 12.22
CA PHE A 123 -1.46 2.95 12.80
C PHE A 123 -1.37 4.35 13.45
N LYS A 124 -0.39 4.50 14.33
CA LYS A 124 0.05 5.80 14.83
C LYS A 124 1.33 6.18 14.09
N ALA A 125 1.28 7.27 13.35
CA ALA A 125 2.46 7.75 12.64
C ALA A 125 3.42 8.42 13.63
N PRO A 126 4.70 8.02 13.68
CA PRO A 126 5.67 8.67 14.55
C PRO A 126 5.97 10.09 14.07
N ALA A 127 6.20 10.99 15.03
CA ALA A 127 6.74 12.30 14.74
C ALA A 127 8.25 12.22 14.45
N GLY A 128 8.74 13.10 13.61
CA GLY A 128 10.16 13.15 13.25
C GLY A 128 10.35 13.83 11.92
N ALA A 129 10.07 15.14 11.88
CA ALA A 129 10.20 15.94 10.66
C ALA A 129 11.57 15.76 9.99
N PHE A 130 11.51 15.57 8.68
CA PHE A 130 12.68 15.42 7.82
C PHE A 130 12.82 16.63 6.90
N ASP A 131 13.99 16.82 6.37
CA ASP A 131 14.24 17.81 5.32
C ASP A 131 14.74 17.06 4.06
N PRO A 132 14.11 17.21 2.89
CA PRO A 132 12.94 18.05 2.61
C PRO A 132 11.62 17.46 3.11
N VAL A 133 10.63 18.32 3.40
CA VAL A 133 9.30 17.95 3.85
C VAL A 133 8.27 18.01 2.73
N ASP A 134 7.30 17.10 2.79
CA ASP A 134 6.08 17.16 1.96
C ASP A 134 5.11 18.15 2.60
N LYS A 135 4.98 19.34 2.02
CA LYS A 135 4.14 20.41 2.57
C LYS A 135 2.63 20.11 2.49
N GLU A 136 2.23 19.21 1.61
CA GLU A 136 0.83 18.89 1.35
C GLU A 136 0.34 17.70 2.17
N ASN A 137 1.19 16.70 2.35
CA ASN A 137 0.79 15.45 2.96
C ASN A 137 1.52 15.21 4.28
N GLU A 138 0.80 15.23 5.40
CA GLU A 138 1.33 14.80 6.70
C GLU A 138 1.70 13.31 6.67
N VAL A 139 0.86 12.49 6.05
CA VAL A 139 1.07 11.04 5.91
C VAL A 139 0.72 10.58 4.50
N LYS A 140 1.51 9.63 4.01
CA LYS A 140 1.18 8.85 2.81
C LYS A 140 1.37 7.38 3.16
N VAL A 141 0.42 6.55 2.74
CA VAL A 141 0.53 5.10 2.89
C VAL A 141 0.33 4.41 1.56
N ALA A 142 1.21 3.47 1.25
CA ALA A 142 1.13 2.68 0.03
C ALA A 142 1.14 1.18 0.36
N MET A 143 0.50 0.41 -0.48
CA MET A 143 0.62 -1.04 -0.53
C MET A 143 0.99 -1.46 -1.94
N MET A 144 1.83 -2.49 -2.02
CA MET A 144 2.18 -3.14 -3.28
C MET A 144 1.88 -4.62 -3.18
N PHE A 145 1.31 -5.15 -4.25
CA PHE A 145 1.00 -6.58 -4.40
C PHE A 145 1.84 -7.15 -5.54
N ALA A 146 2.65 -8.17 -5.23
CA ALA A 146 3.56 -8.75 -6.19
C ALA A 146 2.84 -9.68 -7.17
N ASN A 147 3.15 -9.55 -8.46
CA ASN A 147 2.88 -10.60 -9.42
C ASN A 147 3.81 -11.80 -9.16
N ALA A 148 3.42 -12.99 -9.64
CA ALA A 148 4.13 -14.24 -9.40
C ALA A 148 5.62 -14.24 -9.81
N ASP A 149 5.99 -13.35 -10.73
CA ASP A 149 7.33 -13.30 -11.32
C ASP A 149 8.31 -12.37 -10.56
N VAL A 150 7.87 -11.77 -9.45
CA VAL A 150 8.74 -10.88 -8.68
C VAL A 150 9.69 -11.71 -7.80
N PRO A 151 11.00 -11.71 -8.08
CA PRO A 151 11.96 -12.46 -7.27
C PRO A 151 11.94 -12.00 -5.81
N LYS A 152 11.72 -12.94 -4.88
CA LYS A 152 11.70 -12.67 -3.43
C LYS A 152 10.65 -11.66 -2.95
N GLY A 153 9.59 -11.43 -3.74
CA GLY A 153 8.54 -10.50 -3.38
C GLY A 153 7.82 -10.87 -2.08
N ASP A 154 7.65 -12.15 -1.83
CA ASP A 154 7.11 -12.75 -0.61
C ASP A 154 8.04 -12.64 0.62
N GLN A 155 9.34 -12.44 0.40
CA GLN A 155 10.34 -12.39 1.45
C GLN A 155 10.65 -10.96 1.89
N VAL A 156 10.88 -10.06 0.95
CA VAL A 156 11.42 -8.70 1.22
C VAL A 156 10.41 -7.56 1.02
N GLY A 157 9.25 -7.84 0.41
CA GLY A 157 8.20 -6.85 0.25
C GLY A 157 8.66 -5.55 -0.42
N CYS A 158 8.24 -4.43 0.14
CA CYS A 158 8.59 -3.11 -0.40
C CYS A 158 10.09 -2.81 -0.35
N TRP A 159 10.83 -3.34 0.60
CA TRP A 159 12.26 -3.03 0.74
C TRP A 159 13.06 -3.37 -0.51
N ALA A 160 12.76 -4.48 -1.18
CA ALA A 160 13.52 -4.91 -2.35
C ALA A 160 13.13 -4.17 -3.64
N THR A 161 11.99 -3.50 -3.69
CA THR A 161 11.33 -3.24 -4.96
C THR A 161 10.78 -1.84 -5.14
N CYS A 162 10.81 -1.02 -4.09
CA CYS A 162 10.17 0.29 -4.13
C CYS A 162 10.84 1.32 -5.04
N HIS A 163 12.07 1.11 -5.48
CA HIS A 163 12.85 2.18 -6.08
C HIS A 163 13.44 1.80 -7.44
N GLY A 164 12.74 2.13 -8.51
CA GLY A 164 13.36 2.23 -9.81
C GLY A 164 14.50 3.27 -9.89
N ASP A 165 14.56 4.17 -8.90
CA ASP A 165 15.61 5.17 -8.71
C ASP A 165 16.73 4.71 -7.75
N ALA A 166 16.65 3.51 -7.20
CA ALA A 166 17.72 2.93 -6.36
C ALA A 166 19.08 2.89 -7.05
N ARG A 167 19.09 2.90 -8.38
CA ARG A 167 20.28 3.00 -9.22
C ARG A 167 21.06 4.30 -9.02
N THR A 168 20.41 5.34 -8.54
CA THR A 168 21.04 6.65 -8.30
C THR A 168 21.59 6.79 -6.89
N MET A 169 21.53 5.73 -6.08
CA MET A 169 22.11 5.73 -4.74
C MET A 169 23.62 5.93 -4.79
N PRO A 170 24.20 6.72 -3.88
CA PRO A 170 25.65 6.88 -3.79
C PRO A 170 26.35 5.53 -3.66
N GLY A 171 27.36 5.29 -4.49
CA GLY A 171 28.09 4.03 -4.53
C GLY A 171 27.36 2.86 -5.16
N ALA A 172 26.16 3.07 -5.71
CA ALA A 172 25.43 2.07 -6.46
C ALA A 172 26.06 1.82 -7.83
N ASP A 173 26.04 0.54 -8.25
CA ASP A 173 26.38 0.18 -9.63
C ASP A 173 25.08 0.16 -10.45
N ASP A 174 24.91 1.08 -11.39
CA ASP A 174 23.74 1.20 -12.26
C ASP A 174 23.35 -0.10 -12.97
N LYS A 175 24.31 -1.00 -13.15
CA LYS A 175 24.09 -2.29 -13.78
C LYS A 175 23.55 -3.34 -12.80
N LYS A 176 23.82 -3.19 -11.50
CA LYS A 176 23.56 -4.19 -10.45
C LYS A 176 22.40 -3.86 -9.53
N THR A 177 22.05 -2.59 -9.37
CA THR A 177 21.04 -2.12 -8.42
C THR A 177 19.66 -1.95 -9.05
N LYS A 178 19.23 -2.88 -9.86
CA LYS A 178 17.83 -2.94 -10.32
C LYS A 178 17.04 -3.82 -9.36
N TYR A 179 16.26 -3.23 -8.50
CA TYR A 179 15.43 -3.97 -7.55
C TYR A 179 14.30 -4.75 -8.24
N THR A 180 13.79 -4.24 -9.35
CA THR A 180 12.76 -4.90 -10.16
C THR A 180 13.34 -5.29 -11.52
N LYS A 181 13.98 -6.45 -11.59
CA LYS A 181 14.50 -6.95 -12.88
C LYS A 181 13.44 -7.63 -13.73
N SER A 182 12.43 -8.19 -13.09
CA SER A 182 11.34 -8.92 -13.73
C SER A 182 10.12 -8.90 -12.81
N GLY A 183 8.97 -8.98 -13.41
CA GLY A 183 7.69 -8.91 -12.73
C GLY A 183 7.23 -7.48 -12.47
N ALA A 184 6.03 -7.36 -11.97
CA ALA A 184 5.41 -6.11 -11.64
C ALA A 184 4.72 -6.19 -10.28
N TYR A 185 4.65 -5.04 -9.61
CA TYR A 185 3.75 -4.82 -8.48
C TYR A 185 2.58 -3.98 -8.92
N GLU A 186 1.39 -4.34 -8.47
CA GLU A 186 0.26 -3.44 -8.44
C GLU A 186 0.41 -2.53 -7.22
N LEU A 187 0.26 -1.22 -7.43
CA LEU A 187 0.48 -0.19 -6.42
C LEU A 187 -0.82 0.53 -6.12
N MET A 188 -1.16 0.63 -4.85
CA MET A 188 -2.19 1.56 -4.38
C MET A 188 -1.61 2.49 -3.30
N GLN A 189 -2.03 3.77 -3.30
CA GLN A 189 -1.55 4.73 -2.32
C GLN A 189 -2.65 5.71 -1.91
N TRP A 190 -2.67 6.02 -0.62
CA TRP A 190 -3.40 7.12 -0.03
C TRP A 190 -2.45 8.26 0.36
N LYS A 191 -2.93 9.49 0.24
CA LYS A 191 -2.25 10.72 0.66
C LYS A 191 -3.19 11.52 1.53
N SER A 192 -2.67 12.12 2.62
CA SER A 192 -3.48 12.83 3.61
C SER A 192 -3.96 14.21 3.18
N ALA A 193 -3.44 14.78 2.10
CA ALA A 193 -3.90 16.06 1.58
C ALA A 193 -5.39 16.01 1.22
N ALA A 194 -6.12 17.08 1.55
CA ALA A 194 -7.54 17.19 1.23
C ALA A 194 -7.78 17.08 -0.29
N GLY A 195 -8.68 16.22 -0.69
CA GLY A 195 -9.01 15.99 -2.11
C GLY A 195 -7.96 15.22 -2.89
N ALA A 196 -6.92 14.68 -2.24
CA ALA A 196 -5.96 13.84 -2.93
C ALA A 196 -6.63 12.57 -3.50
N LYS A 197 -6.38 12.31 -4.77
CA LYS A 197 -6.90 11.10 -5.42
C LYS A 197 -6.15 9.86 -4.97
N ALA A 198 -6.87 8.74 -4.89
CA ALA A 198 -6.25 7.43 -4.75
C ALA A 198 -5.27 7.17 -5.91
N VAL A 199 -4.14 6.56 -5.60
CA VAL A 199 -3.25 6.03 -6.62
C VAL A 199 -3.68 4.63 -6.98
N ASP A 200 -3.83 4.37 -8.28
CA ASP A 200 -3.97 3.06 -8.91
C ASP A 200 -2.86 2.96 -9.95
N GLY A 201 -1.78 2.29 -9.60
CA GLY A 201 -0.55 2.33 -10.35
C GLY A 201 0.21 1.00 -10.34
N SER A 202 1.48 1.07 -10.68
CA SER A 202 2.36 -0.11 -10.73
C SER A 202 3.81 0.24 -10.44
N VAL A 203 4.59 -0.77 -10.06
CA VAL A 203 6.05 -0.68 -9.98
C VAL A 203 6.63 -1.78 -10.84
N THR A 204 7.43 -1.37 -11.83
CA THR A 204 8.17 -2.23 -12.73
C THR A 204 9.66 -1.86 -12.64
N ASP A 205 10.31 -1.51 -13.73
CA ASP A 205 11.63 -0.85 -13.74
C ASP A 205 11.56 0.60 -13.23
N LYS A 206 10.36 1.15 -13.17
CA LYS A 206 10.04 2.45 -12.61
C LYS A 206 8.69 2.41 -11.87
N ARG A 207 8.44 3.44 -11.08
CA ARG A 207 7.18 3.63 -10.38
C ARG A 207 6.23 4.44 -11.26
N ASN A 208 5.10 3.85 -11.60
CA ASN A 208 4.00 4.48 -12.32
C ASN A 208 2.88 4.75 -11.33
N MET A 209 2.55 6.03 -11.14
CA MET A 209 1.52 6.44 -10.16
C MET A 209 0.11 6.42 -10.75
N GLU A 210 -0.02 6.11 -12.02
CA GLU A 210 -1.25 6.10 -12.80
C GLU A 210 -1.29 4.87 -13.72
N GLY A 211 -2.43 4.63 -14.36
CA GLY A 211 -2.59 3.58 -15.37
C GLY A 211 -2.87 2.20 -14.81
N GLY A 212 -3.16 2.09 -13.52
CA GLY A 212 -3.68 0.85 -12.94
C GLY A 212 -5.10 0.53 -13.42
N THR A 213 -5.50 -0.72 -13.28
CA THR A 213 -6.82 -1.22 -13.73
C THR A 213 -7.66 -1.77 -12.59
N ALA A 214 -7.18 -1.62 -11.36
CA ALA A 214 -7.83 -2.16 -10.18
C ALA A 214 -8.99 -1.29 -9.66
N ASN A 215 -9.20 -0.11 -10.24
CA ASN A 215 -10.22 0.85 -9.83
C ASN A 215 -10.12 1.17 -8.32
N VAL A 216 -8.92 1.54 -7.89
CA VAL A 216 -8.64 1.82 -6.48
C VAL A 216 -9.40 3.04 -6.00
N GLN A 217 -10.14 2.85 -4.92
CA GLN A 217 -10.76 3.90 -4.13
C GLN A 217 -10.15 3.87 -2.74
N VAL A 218 -10.12 5.01 -2.05
CA VAL A 218 -9.54 5.09 -0.71
C VAL A 218 -10.31 6.08 0.16
N GLU A 219 -10.54 5.68 1.38
CA GLU A 219 -11.00 6.53 2.47
C GLU A 219 -9.93 6.53 3.55
N GLY A 220 -9.51 7.69 3.98
CA GLY A 220 -8.49 7.81 5.01
C GLY A 220 -8.72 9.01 5.90
N GLY A 221 -8.32 8.88 7.15
CA GLY A 221 -8.46 9.96 8.13
C GLY A 221 -7.67 9.70 9.40
N LYS A 222 -7.62 10.75 10.23
CA LYS A 222 -6.95 10.77 11.53
C LYS A 222 -7.97 11.02 12.63
N SER A 223 -7.93 10.21 13.66
CA SER A 223 -8.69 10.43 14.89
C SER A 223 -7.72 10.38 16.08
N GLY A 224 -7.57 11.50 16.77
CA GLY A 224 -6.50 11.67 17.74
C GLY A 224 -5.13 11.52 17.07
N ASP A 225 -4.34 10.56 17.48
CA ASP A 225 -3.03 10.22 16.94
C ASP A 225 -3.04 9.03 15.96
N THR A 226 -4.21 8.46 15.72
CA THR A 226 -4.38 7.22 14.95
C THR A 226 -4.93 7.51 13.56
N TYR A 227 -4.23 7.01 12.56
CA TYR A 227 -4.67 6.98 11.17
C TYR A 227 -5.43 5.68 10.88
N THR A 228 -6.52 5.80 10.15
CA THR A 228 -7.25 4.67 9.55
C THR A 228 -7.39 4.94 8.07
N VAL A 229 -6.92 4.01 7.26
CA VAL A 229 -6.97 4.10 5.79
C VAL A 229 -7.59 2.81 5.27
N THR A 230 -8.65 2.93 4.49
CA THR A 230 -9.35 1.81 3.87
C THR A 230 -9.29 1.93 2.36
N PHE A 231 -8.65 0.97 1.73
CA PHE A 231 -8.63 0.81 0.29
C PHE A 231 -9.74 -0.13 -0.14
N THR A 232 -10.41 0.22 -1.22
CA THR A 232 -11.35 -0.63 -1.96
C THR A 232 -10.86 -0.74 -3.39
N ARG A 233 -10.79 -1.96 -3.92
CA ARG A 233 -10.37 -2.20 -5.30
C ARG A 233 -11.07 -3.42 -5.88
N LYS A 234 -11.04 -3.61 -7.18
CA LYS A 234 -11.54 -4.84 -7.81
C LYS A 234 -10.77 -6.07 -7.29
N LEU A 235 -11.51 -7.13 -7.03
CA LEU A 235 -10.96 -8.45 -6.73
C LEU A 235 -10.49 -9.11 -8.05
N SER A 236 -9.36 -8.64 -8.56
CA SER A 236 -8.81 -9.05 -9.85
C SER A 236 -7.30 -8.82 -9.89
N GLY A 237 -6.64 -9.28 -10.93
CA GLY A 237 -5.20 -9.12 -11.09
C GLY A 237 -4.42 -9.91 -10.05
N ALA A 238 -3.58 -9.22 -9.27
CA ALA A 238 -2.83 -9.84 -8.19
C ALA A 238 -3.78 -10.37 -7.09
N LEU A 239 -4.87 -9.67 -6.80
CA LEU A 239 -5.85 -10.06 -5.80
C LEU A 239 -6.99 -10.85 -6.46
N ALA A 240 -7.00 -12.16 -6.28
CA ALA A 240 -8.06 -13.02 -6.77
C ALA A 240 -8.43 -14.07 -5.73
N GLU A 241 -9.70 -14.48 -5.70
CA GLU A 241 -10.14 -15.58 -4.82
C GLU A 241 -9.37 -16.86 -5.13
N GLY A 242 -9.04 -17.62 -4.10
CA GLY A 242 -8.22 -18.84 -4.21
C GLY A 242 -6.71 -18.57 -4.26
N LYS A 243 -6.25 -17.32 -4.09
CA LYS A 243 -4.83 -16.97 -4.13
C LYS A 243 -4.35 -16.35 -2.82
N ALA A 244 -3.09 -16.64 -2.47
CA ALA A 244 -2.29 -15.86 -1.54
C ALA A 244 -1.34 -14.98 -2.35
N VAL A 245 -1.37 -13.68 -2.11
CA VAL A 245 -0.57 -12.71 -2.84
C VAL A 245 0.48 -12.10 -1.93
N PRO A 246 1.77 -12.06 -2.35
CA PRO A 246 2.79 -11.33 -1.63
C PRO A 246 2.51 -9.83 -1.66
N PHE A 247 2.67 -9.17 -0.51
CA PHE A 247 2.50 -7.72 -0.41
C PHE A 247 3.53 -7.07 0.51
N GLY A 248 3.65 -5.76 0.38
CA GLY A 248 4.39 -4.91 1.29
C GLY A 248 3.66 -3.60 1.54
N VAL A 249 3.99 -2.98 2.68
CA VAL A 249 3.46 -1.68 3.10
C VAL A 249 4.58 -0.66 3.16
N ALA A 250 4.30 0.57 2.77
CA ALA A 250 5.20 1.70 2.94
C ALA A 250 4.45 2.90 3.54
N VAL A 251 5.01 3.51 4.58
CA VAL A 251 4.43 4.68 5.24
C VAL A 251 5.45 5.82 5.26
N HIS A 252 5.08 6.95 4.67
CA HIS A 252 5.75 8.22 4.89
C HIS A 252 5.01 8.92 6.03
N ALA A 253 5.65 9.07 7.17
CA ALA A 253 5.10 9.69 8.36
C ALA A 253 5.64 11.12 8.54
N ASP A 254 4.86 11.97 9.20
CA ASP A 254 5.26 13.33 9.60
C ASP A 254 5.92 14.13 8.46
N HIS A 255 5.18 14.29 7.37
CA HIS A 255 5.63 15.04 6.19
C HIS A 255 6.87 14.49 5.47
N ALA A 256 7.25 13.22 5.75
CA ALA A 256 8.39 12.60 5.10
C ALA A 256 8.18 12.44 3.60
N THR A 257 9.28 12.51 2.84
CA THR A 257 9.30 12.34 1.39
C THR A 257 10.50 11.51 0.94
N GLY A 258 10.46 11.05 -0.30
CA GLY A 258 11.54 10.28 -0.91
C GLY A 258 11.87 9.01 -0.14
N ARG A 259 13.13 8.84 0.23
CA ARG A 259 13.64 7.67 0.95
C ARG A 259 13.25 7.62 2.43
N PHE A 260 12.76 8.71 2.99
CA PHE A 260 12.39 8.80 4.41
C PHE A 260 11.03 8.17 4.70
N HIS A 261 10.90 6.89 4.44
CA HIS A 261 9.70 6.13 4.70
C HIS A 261 10.03 4.84 5.46
N HIS A 262 9.02 4.29 6.10
CA HIS A 262 9.11 3.01 6.77
C HIS A 262 8.44 1.96 5.87
N VAL A 263 9.06 0.81 5.72
CA VAL A 263 8.59 -0.28 4.85
C VAL A 263 8.43 -1.58 5.63
N SER A 264 7.50 -2.42 5.23
CA SER A 264 7.41 -3.78 5.75
C SER A 264 8.34 -4.72 4.99
N MET A 265 8.70 -5.84 5.61
CA MET A 265 9.12 -7.03 4.90
C MET A 265 7.98 -7.59 4.05
N GLY A 266 8.21 -8.65 3.30
CA GLY A 266 7.20 -9.37 2.56
C GLY A 266 6.30 -10.18 3.49
N TYR A 267 5.00 -10.04 3.26
CA TYR A 267 3.95 -10.85 3.85
C TYR A 267 3.03 -11.34 2.73
N THR A 268 2.17 -12.29 3.05
CA THR A 268 1.15 -12.79 2.13
C THR A 268 -0.26 -12.41 2.61
N MET A 269 -1.13 -12.11 1.66
CA MET A 269 -2.56 -11.85 1.89
C MET A 269 -3.39 -12.88 1.15
N GLY A 270 -4.23 -13.63 1.87
CA GLY A 270 -4.99 -14.76 1.32
C GLY A 270 -6.46 -14.42 1.13
N PHE A 271 -6.98 -14.72 -0.06
CA PHE A 271 -8.39 -14.59 -0.44
C PHE A 271 -9.01 -15.98 -0.56
N GLY A 272 -9.59 -16.48 0.55
CA GLY A 272 -10.12 -17.84 0.63
C GLY A 272 -9.07 -18.93 0.83
N VAL A 273 -7.83 -18.56 1.08
CA VAL A 273 -6.69 -19.46 1.36
C VAL A 273 -5.90 -18.97 2.57
N ASP A 274 -5.06 -19.82 3.14
CA ASP A 274 -4.21 -19.48 4.27
C ASP A 274 -3.07 -18.52 3.86
N ALA A 275 -2.78 -17.54 4.72
CA ALA A 275 -1.76 -16.52 4.51
C ALA A 275 -1.48 -15.77 5.82
N ASP A 276 -0.47 -14.89 5.83
CA ASP A 276 -0.15 -14.04 6.99
C ASP A 276 -1.31 -13.11 7.36
N VAL A 277 -2.00 -12.57 6.36
CA VAL A 277 -3.25 -11.81 6.49
C VAL A 277 -4.37 -12.60 5.82
N LYS A 278 -5.33 -13.07 6.62
CA LYS A 278 -6.50 -13.80 6.13
C LYS A 278 -7.61 -12.82 5.81
N SER A 279 -8.02 -12.76 4.55
CA SER A 279 -9.14 -11.92 4.14
C SER A 279 -10.47 -12.58 4.50
N ALA A 280 -11.33 -11.84 5.19
CA ALA A 280 -12.67 -12.31 5.54
C ALA A 280 -13.60 -12.19 4.32
N LYS A 281 -14.28 -13.27 3.96
CA LYS A 281 -15.34 -13.24 2.93
C LYS A 281 -16.59 -12.59 3.52
N GLN A 282 -17.17 -11.62 2.78
CA GLN A 282 -18.40 -10.91 3.12
C GLN A 282 -19.63 -11.55 2.48
#